data_28c2ca6cdea333fc99865129fba8f1ed
#
_entry.id   28c2ca6cdea333fc99865129fba8f1ed
#
_cell.length_a   1.000
_cell.length_b   1.000
_cell.length_c   1.000
_cell.angle_alpha   90.00
_cell.angle_beta   90.00
_cell.angle_gamma   90.00
#
_symmetry.space_group_name_H-M   'P 1'
#
loop_
_entity.id
_entity.type
_entity.pdbx_description
1 polymer ?
#
loop_
_entity_poly.entity_id
_entity_poly.type
_entity_poly.pdbx_seq_one_letter_code
_entity_poly.pdbx_strand_id
1 'polypeptide(L)'
;MLLLCPMLVLGFLYYSSGKLHLRSLGQRPQVDKDISFWDMGRLVVYDKQGFLIKPDGKLPLELQYKYGNLSKGECKPGFSEFKMISLYPKFVKPAPMFLDLNFKRMSKISNYPPPFGIKTQENMITVILDETKNYGLGDELDRLSCKRCIIVGNGGILFNKSLGSKIDEYDVVVRLNEAPVKGYEKDVGTKTTMRITYPEGAIQKPDLYEKSSLFVFSAFKPPDLKWLKHIVFKEKVRGTDGFWKSVARVVPRNAAEVRILNPYFIQEAAFQFIGLPRNNGHMGRGNIPTLGTVAITMALHNCDEVAVAGFGYDLNNPHSPLHYYEKLKMSAIKDSWTHNISKEKEFLQKLVAAGVIQDLTNGI
;
A
#
# COMPACT_ATOMS: atom_id res chain seq x y z
N MET A 1 11.86 38.81 -52.80
CA MET A 1 11.40 37.38 -52.71
C MET A 1 12.56 36.36 -52.66
N LEU A 2 13.81 36.79 -52.46
CA LEU A 2 14.99 35.90 -52.46
C LEU A 2 15.64 35.64 -51.10
N LEU A 3 15.12 36.22 -50.02
CA LEU A 3 15.67 36.03 -48.66
C LEU A 3 14.92 35.03 -47.79
N LEU A 4 13.75 34.54 -48.21
CA LEU A 4 12.97 33.55 -47.48
C LEU A 4 13.44 32.08 -47.67
N CYS A 5 14.10 31.81 -48.79
CA CYS A 5 14.54 30.46 -49.13
C CYS A 5 15.68 29.93 -48.23
N PRO A 6 16.75 30.74 -47.94
CA PRO A 6 17.82 30.25 -47.06
C PRO A 6 17.39 30.08 -45.60
N MET A 7 16.43 30.87 -45.09
CA MET A 7 15.90 30.73 -43.73
C MET A 7 15.12 29.44 -43.58
N LEU A 8 14.34 29.03 -44.58
CA LEU A 8 13.60 27.77 -44.56
C LEU A 8 14.53 26.55 -44.62
N VAL A 9 15.61 26.63 -45.40
CA VAL A 9 16.62 25.57 -45.48
C VAL A 9 17.40 25.44 -44.18
N LEU A 10 17.80 26.56 -43.57
CA LEU A 10 18.47 26.56 -42.26
C LEU A 10 17.53 26.06 -41.13
N GLY A 11 16.26 26.46 -41.15
CA GLY A 11 15.26 25.95 -40.23
C GLY A 11 15.02 24.43 -40.36
N PHE A 12 15.02 23.95 -41.62
CA PHE A 12 14.85 22.50 -41.86
C PHE A 12 16.11 21.72 -41.46
N LEU A 13 17.30 22.23 -41.72
CA LEU A 13 18.56 21.62 -41.29
C LEU A 13 18.70 21.64 -39.77
N TYR A 14 18.31 22.73 -39.10
CA TYR A 14 18.29 22.82 -37.64
C TYR A 14 17.27 21.83 -37.05
N TYR A 15 16.06 21.74 -37.60
CA TYR A 15 15.03 20.81 -37.16
C TYR A 15 15.41 19.34 -37.41
N SER A 16 16.03 19.02 -38.54
CA SER A 16 16.50 17.68 -38.87
C SER A 16 17.72 17.28 -38.04
N SER A 17 18.65 18.17 -37.77
CA SER A 17 19.79 17.90 -36.85
C SER A 17 19.33 17.75 -35.40
N GLY A 18 18.35 18.53 -34.95
CA GLY A 18 17.74 18.39 -33.64
C GLY A 18 17.01 17.06 -33.49
N LYS A 19 16.32 16.57 -34.53
CA LYS A 19 15.71 15.24 -34.53
C LYS A 19 16.72 14.09 -34.52
N LEU A 20 17.85 14.29 -35.25
CA LEU A 20 18.96 13.32 -35.23
C LEU A 20 19.62 13.26 -33.83
N HIS A 21 19.77 14.39 -33.18
CA HIS A 21 20.35 14.45 -31.83
C HIS A 21 19.39 13.87 -30.77
N LEU A 22 18.09 14.12 -30.89
CA LEU A 22 17.06 13.49 -30.04
C LEU A 22 16.94 11.96 -30.27
N ARG A 23 17.19 11.48 -31.49
CA ARG A 23 17.27 10.04 -31.75
C ARG A 23 18.52 9.39 -31.13
N SER A 24 19.65 10.10 -31.09
CA SER A 24 20.87 9.59 -30.44
C SER A 24 20.79 9.63 -28.92
N LEU A 25 20.03 10.56 -28.34
CA LEU A 25 19.76 10.62 -26.89
C LEU A 25 18.69 9.64 -26.45
N GLY A 26 17.89 9.12 -27.37
CA GLY A 26 16.89 8.07 -27.10
C GLY A 26 17.41 6.64 -27.29
N GLN A 27 18.64 6.46 -27.73
CA GLN A 27 19.32 5.17 -27.64
C GLN A 27 19.69 4.96 -26.17
N ARG A 28 18.92 4.11 -25.48
CA ARG A 28 19.35 3.48 -24.22
C ARG A 28 20.78 2.97 -24.45
N PRO A 29 21.66 3.04 -23.45
CA PRO A 29 22.95 2.37 -23.56
C PRO A 29 22.65 0.94 -23.99
N GLN A 30 23.17 0.54 -25.13
CA GLN A 30 23.27 -0.86 -25.47
C GLN A 30 24.05 -1.47 -24.32
N VAL A 31 23.34 -2.25 -23.51
CA VAL A 31 23.99 -3.13 -22.55
C VAL A 31 24.98 -3.92 -23.38
N ASP A 32 26.24 -3.81 -23.02
CA ASP A 32 27.32 -4.49 -23.70
C ASP A 32 26.92 -5.93 -23.98
N LYS A 33 26.93 -6.34 -25.25
CA LYS A 33 26.50 -7.65 -25.70
C LYS A 33 27.35 -8.79 -25.13
N ASP A 34 28.40 -8.47 -24.37
CA ASP A 34 29.37 -9.44 -23.86
C ASP A 34 29.06 -9.97 -22.46
N ILE A 35 28.03 -9.46 -21.78
CA ILE A 35 27.51 -10.15 -20.59
C ILE A 35 26.30 -10.95 -21.06
N SER A 36 26.52 -12.21 -21.36
CA SER A 36 25.51 -13.15 -21.87
C SER A 36 24.45 -13.48 -20.80
N PHE A 37 23.67 -12.47 -20.44
CA PHE A 37 22.39 -12.63 -19.75
C PHE A 37 21.49 -13.64 -20.50
N TRP A 38 21.79 -13.84 -21.79
CA TRP A 38 21.05 -14.65 -22.75
C TRP A 38 21.51 -16.12 -22.82
N ASP A 39 22.65 -16.44 -22.22
CA ASP A 39 23.22 -17.79 -22.32
C ASP A 39 22.59 -18.81 -21.37
N MET A 40 21.59 -18.42 -20.61
CA MET A 40 20.84 -19.32 -19.74
C MET A 40 19.62 -19.97 -20.42
N GLY A 41 19.53 -19.95 -21.74
CA GLY A 41 18.64 -20.80 -22.54
C GLY A 41 17.13 -20.55 -22.41
N ARG A 42 16.69 -19.44 -21.80
CA ARG A 42 15.27 -19.10 -21.68
C ARG A 42 15.01 -17.62 -21.97
N LEU A 43 14.04 -17.38 -22.85
CA LEU A 43 13.62 -16.06 -23.27
C LEU A 43 13.01 -15.31 -22.06
N VAL A 44 13.72 -14.35 -21.53
CA VAL A 44 13.17 -13.35 -20.62
C VAL A 44 12.49 -12.29 -21.48
N VAL A 45 11.17 -12.16 -21.37
CA VAL A 45 10.39 -11.23 -22.18
C VAL A 45 10.06 -9.99 -21.35
N TYR A 46 10.43 -8.83 -21.91
CA TYR A 46 10.10 -7.53 -21.33
C TYR A 46 8.93 -6.90 -22.11
N ASP A 47 8.12 -6.10 -21.42
CA ASP A 47 7.12 -5.28 -22.07
C ASP A 47 7.74 -4.06 -22.78
N LYS A 48 6.89 -3.31 -23.50
CA LYS A 48 7.35 -2.08 -24.23
C LYS A 48 7.93 -0.99 -23.31
N GLN A 49 7.67 -1.07 -22.01
CA GLN A 49 8.19 -0.15 -21.00
C GLN A 49 9.46 -0.71 -20.31
N GLY A 50 9.90 -1.91 -20.66
CA GLY A 50 11.09 -2.55 -20.12
C GLY A 50 10.87 -3.29 -18.79
N PHE A 51 9.63 -3.61 -18.45
CA PHE A 51 9.32 -4.44 -17.29
C PHE A 51 9.29 -5.92 -17.66
N LEU A 52 9.75 -6.76 -16.74
CA LEU A 52 9.78 -8.21 -16.91
C LEU A 52 8.37 -8.80 -16.99
N ILE A 53 8.01 -9.49 -18.09
CA ILE A 53 6.68 -10.04 -18.30
C ILE A 53 6.54 -11.46 -17.75
N LYS A 54 7.57 -12.28 -17.87
CA LYS A 54 7.58 -13.69 -17.40
C LYS A 54 8.95 -14.01 -16.81
N PRO A 55 9.16 -13.90 -15.52
CA PRO A 55 10.29 -14.56 -14.90
C PRO A 55 9.98 -16.08 -14.89
N ASP A 56 10.90 -16.87 -15.37
CA ASP A 56 10.78 -18.34 -15.38
C ASP A 56 11.04 -18.99 -14.00
N GLY A 57 10.71 -18.28 -12.92
CA GLY A 57 10.90 -18.72 -11.54
C GLY A 57 12.33 -18.60 -11.01
N LYS A 58 13.28 -18.15 -11.83
CA LYS A 58 14.65 -17.87 -11.42
C LYS A 58 14.87 -16.35 -11.36
N LEU A 59 15.53 -15.90 -10.31
CA LEU A 59 15.97 -14.52 -10.21
C LEU A 59 16.90 -14.17 -11.37
N PRO A 60 16.74 -13.00 -12.04
CA PRO A 60 17.75 -12.48 -12.96
C PRO A 60 19.14 -12.49 -12.34
N LEU A 61 20.19 -12.65 -13.16
CA LEU A 61 21.58 -12.79 -12.65
C LEU A 61 22.00 -11.65 -11.72
N GLU A 62 21.66 -10.39 -12.07
CA GLU A 62 21.93 -9.24 -11.20
C GLU A 62 21.24 -9.35 -9.83
N LEU A 63 20.02 -9.86 -9.83
CA LEU A 63 19.27 -10.10 -8.59
C LEU A 63 19.75 -11.38 -7.88
N GLN A 64 20.27 -12.39 -8.61
CA GLN A 64 20.92 -13.54 -8.00
C GLN A 64 22.21 -13.16 -7.27
N TYR A 65 23.05 -12.31 -7.88
CA TYR A 65 24.25 -11.80 -7.21
C TYR A 65 23.93 -10.95 -5.99
N LYS A 66 22.86 -10.16 -6.09
CA LYS A 66 22.45 -9.27 -5.00
C LYS A 66 21.69 -10.01 -3.89
N TYR A 67 20.92 -11.04 -4.23
CA TYR A 67 19.94 -11.65 -3.32
C TYR A 67 20.00 -13.18 -3.25
N GLY A 68 20.70 -13.85 -4.16
CA GLY A 68 20.70 -15.31 -4.29
C GLY A 68 21.51 -16.05 -3.22
N ASN A 69 22.38 -15.35 -2.51
CA ASN A 69 23.25 -15.91 -1.44
C ASN A 69 22.69 -15.69 -0.03
N LEU A 70 21.43 -15.21 0.08
CA LEU A 70 20.78 -15.06 1.37
C LEU A 70 20.45 -16.43 1.95
N SER A 71 20.84 -16.67 3.18
CA SER A 71 20.52 -17.91 3.89
C SER A 71 19.01 -18.03 4.13
N LYS A 72 18.56 -19.28 4.31
CA LYS A 72 17.13 -19.55 4.57
C LYS A 72 16.73 -18.89 5.91
N GLY A 73 15.83 -17.94 5.84
CA GLY A 73 15.38 -17.16 7.00
C GLY A 73 15.89 -15.72 7.03
N GLU A 74 16.85 -15.35 6.20
CA GLU A 74 17.25 -13.95 6.04
C GLU A 74 16.26 -13.20 5.13
N CYS A 75 16.08 -11.91 5.41
CA CYS A 75 15.27 -11.02 4.60
C CYS A 75 15.87 -10.85 3.20
N LYS A 76 15.03 -10.91 2.16
CA LYS A 76 15.43 -10.77 0.75
C LYS A 76 15.10 -9.39 0.24
N PRO A 77 16.06 -8.45 0.18
CA PRO A 77 15.81 -7.10 -0.27
C PRO A 77 15.20 -7.06 -1.69
N GLY A 78 14.17 -6.26 -1.89
CA GLY A 78 13.49 -6.11 -3.18
C GLY A 78 12.63 -7.29 -3.63
N PHE A 79 12.43 -8.32 -2.80
CA PHE A 79 11.71 -9.52 -3.20
C PHE A 79 10.27 -9.26 -3.61
N SER A 80 9.52 -8.48 -2.81
CA SER A 80 8.13 -8.13 -3.14
C SER A 80 8.02 -7.34 -4.44
N GLU A 81 8.94 -6.39 -4.67
CA GLU A 81 8.98 -5.61 -5.91
C GLU A 81 9.22 -6.48 -7.13
N PHE A 82 10.22 -7.36 -7.06
CA PHE A 82 10.53 -8.30 -8.13
C PHE A 82 9.31 -9.17 -8.48
N LYS A 83 8.66 -9.72 -7.46
CA LYS A 83 7.47 -10.54 -7.65
C LYS A 83 6.29 -9.75 -8.20
N MET A 84 6.11 -8.51 -7.72
CA MET A 84 5.04 -7.63 -8.22
C MET A 84 5.24 -7.23 -9.68
N ILE A 85 6.45 -6.91 -10.11
CA ILE A 85 6.74 -6.59 -11.51
C ILE A 85 6.42 -7.77 -12.41
N SER A 86 6.68 -9.00 -11.98
CA SER A 86 6.35 -10.19 -12.74
C SER A 86 4.85 -10.43 -12.88
N LEU A 87 4.06 -10.04 -11.89
CA LEU A 87 2.60 -10.19 -11.90
C LEU A 87 1.90 -8.98 -12.55
N TYR A 88 2.43 -7.79 -12.29
CA TYR A 88 1.94 -6.51 -12.77
C TYR A 88 3.09 -5.71 -13.41
N PRO A 89 3.36 -5.85 -14.72
CA PRO A 89 4.52 -5.22 -15.37
C PRO A 89 4.59 -3.70 -15.27
N LYS A 90 3.47 -3.05 -14.93
CA LYS A 90 3.37 -1.61 -14.71
C LYS A 90 3.52 -1.20 -13.25
N PHE A 91 3.84 -2.13 -12.36
CA PHE A 91 4.10 -1.82 -10.97
C PHE A 91 5.25 -0.82 -10.87
N VAL A 92 4.97 0.34 -10.33
CA VAL A 92 5.95 1.43 -10.19
C VAL A 92 6.25 1.63 -8.72
N LYS A 93 7.49 1.46 -8.37
CA LYS A 93 8.03 1.75 -7.04
C LYS A 93 8.98 2.96 -7.14
N PRO A 94 9.17 3.79 -6.12
CA PRO A 94 8.49 3.79 -4.84
C PRO A 94 7.37 4.82 -4.75
N ALA A 95 6.33 4.53 -3.95
CA ALA A 95 5.41 5.54 -3.45
C ALA A 95 5.65 5.69 -1.94
N PRO A 96 5.79 6.90 -1.39
CA PRO A 96 6.00 7.08 0.04
C PRO A 96 4.81 6.52 0.83
N MET A 97 5.11 5.82 1.94
CA MET A 97 4.10 5.19 2.77
C MET A 97 3.09 6.21 3.31
N PHE A 98 3.59 7.34 3.73
CA PHE A 98 2.81 8.42 4.33
C PHE A 98 2.97 9.70 3.52
N LEU A 99 2.01 10.60 3.65
CA LEU A 99 2.13 11.96 3.12
C LEU A 99 3.19 12.73 3.91
N ASP A 100 4.01 13.48 3.21
CA ASP A 100 4.96 14.47 3.73
C ASP A 100 4.63 15.87 3.18
N LEU A 101 5.40 16.89 3.52
CA LEU A 101 5.17 18.27 3.06
C LEU A 101 5.30 18.45 1.52
N ASN A 102 5.87 17.46 0.82
CA ASN A 102 5.97 17.44 -0.63
C ASN A 102 4.76 16.77 -1.32
N PHE A 103 3.75 16.36 -0.57
CA PHE A 103 2.59 15.62 -1.09
C PHE A 103 1.91 16.30 -2.30
N LYS A 104 1.94 17.62 -2.38
CA LYS A 104 1.38 18.40 -3.51
C LYS A 104 2.06 18.10 -4.85
N ARG A 105 3.29 17.57 -4.83
CA ARG A 105 4.02 17.16 -6.05
C ARG A 105 3.53 15.83 -6.62
N MET A 106 2.73 15.09 -5.88
CA MET A 106 2.19 13.80 -6.29
C MET A 106 0.94 14.01 -7.16
N SER A 107 1.14 14.24 -8.46
CA SER A 107 0.08 14.56 -9.41
C SER A 107 -1.08 13.55 -9.43
N LYS A 108 -0.79 12.25 -9.21
CA LYS A 108 -1.82 11.21 -9.21
C LYS A 108 -2.89 11.42 -8.14
N ILE A 109 -2.50 11.86 -6.94
CA ILE A 109 -3.44 12.04 -5.82
C ILE A 109 -4.09 13.43 -5.82
N SER A 110 -3.48 14.43 -6.45
CA SER A 110 -3.99 15.80 -6.50
C SER A 110 -5.29 15.95 -7.32
N ASN A 111 -5.55 15.01 -8.24
CA ASN A 111 -6.68 15.09 -9.15
C ASN A 111 -7.99 14.54 -8.58
N TYR A 112 -7.94 13.75 -7.52
CA TYR A 112 -9.09 13.07 -6.94
C TYR A 112 -9.37 13.55 -5.52
N PRO A 113 -10.66 13.67 -5.13
CA PRO A 113 -11.03 13.86 -3.73
C PRO A 113 -10.79 12.56 -2.93
N PRO A 114 -10.83 12.60 -1.60
CA PRO A 114 -10.89 11.37 -0.80
C PRO A 114 -12.05 10.45 -1.24
N PRO A 115 -11.85 9.12 -1.26
CA PRO A 115 -10.71 8.38 -0.71
C PRO A 115 -9.52 8.26 -1.66
N PHE A 116 -9.68 8.59 -2.93
CA PHE A 116 -8.68 8.31 -3.96
C PHE A 116 -7.60 9.38 -4.09
N GLY A 117 -7.71 10.48 -3.36
CA GLY A 117 -6.74 11.57 -3.41
C GLY A 117 -6.98 12.62 -2.34
N ILE A 118 -6.51 13.84 -2.63
CA ILE A 118 -6.44 14.95 -1.67
C ILE A 118 -7.14 16.23 -2.15
N LYS A 119 -7.73 16.21 -3.34
CA LYS A 119 -8.34 17.39 -3.97
C LYS A 119 -9.27 18.09 -3.00
N THR A 120 -9.12 19.41 -2.88
CA THR A 120 -9.83 20.31 -1.96
C THR A 120 -9.47 20.15 -0.47
N GLN A 121 -8.52 19.27 -0.13
CA GLN A 121 -8.11 19.01 1.26
C GLN A 121 -6.66 19.45 1.56
N GLU A 122 -5.98 20.03 0.59
CA GLU A 122 -4.54 20.31 0.64
C GLU A 122 -4.16 21.21 1.82
N ASN A 123 -4.96 22.24 2.10
CA ASN A 123 -4.68 23.15 3.23
C ASN A 123 -4.85 22.45 4.58
N MET A 124 -5.88 21.63 4.72
CA MET A 124 -6.11 20.85 5.95
C MET A 124 -4.96 19.88 6.19
N ILE A 125 -4.53 19.17 5.15
CA ILE A 125 -3.41 18.23 5.20
C ILE A 125 -2.12 18.97 5.55
N THR A 126 -1.83 20.12 4.94
CA THR A 126 -0.65 20.93 5.27
C THR A 126 -0.62 21.27 6.75
N VAL A 127 -1.72 21.80 7.31
CA VAL A 127 -1.81 22.16 8.73
C VAL A 127 -1.55 20.97 9.65
N ILE A 128 -2.06 19.78 9.30
CA ILE A 128 -1.83 18.56 10.09
C ILE A 128 -0.37 18.13 9.99
N LEU A 129 0.22 18.13 8.79
CA LEU A 129 1.61 17.72 8.58
C LEU A 129 2.61 18.66 9.25
N ASP A 130 2.34 19.96 9.27
CA ASP A 130 3.16 20.94 9.99
C ASP A 130 3.20 20.68 11.51
N GLU A 131 2.14 20.11 12.08
CA GLU A 131 2.10 19.76 13.50
C GLU A 131 2.73 18.38 13.76
N THR A 132 2.50 17.40 12.88
CA THR A 132 3.02 16.02 13.08
C THR A 132 4.53 15.92 12.90
N LYS A 133 5.13 16.68 11.98
CA LYS A 133 6.57 16.83 11.70
C LYS A 133 7.36 15.56 11.37
N ASN A 134 6.80 14.41 11.52
CA ASN A 134 7.40 13.11 11.23
C ASN A 134 6.59 12.37 10.15
N TYR A 135 7.28 11.81 9.15
CA TYR A 135 6.67 11.26 7.93
C TYR A 135 7.16 9.84 7.60
N GLY A 136 7.96 9.22 8.45
CA GLY A 136 8.49 7.86 8.33
C GLY A 136 8.01 6.90 9.42
N LEU A 137 8.57 5.71 9.42
CA LEU A 137 8.34 4.68 10.45
C LEU A 137 9.10 4.96 11.74
N GLY A 138 10.09 5.83 11.69
CA GLY A 138 11.07 6.10 12.73
C GLY A 138 12.46 5.64 12.33
N ASP A 139 13.49 6.25 12.96
CA ASP A 139 14.89 6.12 12.54
C ASP A 139 15.39 4.68 12.42
N GLU A 140 15.02 3.81 13.34
CA GLU A 140 15.45 2.41 13.33
C GLU A 140 14.89 1.65 12.12
N LEU A 141 13.56 1.74 11.90
CA LEU A 141 12.89 1.02 10.82
C LEU A 141 13.17 1.63 9.45
N ASP A 142 13.33 2.96 9.38
CA ASP A 142 13.62 3.64 8.12
C ASP A 142 15.04 3.31 7.61
N ARG A 143 15.98 3.02 8.51
CA ARG A 143 17.38 2.63 8.17
C ARG A 143 17.57 1.16 7.81
N LEU A 144 16.57 0.31 8.01
CA LEU A 144 16.68 -1.10 7.65
C LEU A 144 16.90 -1.24 6.14
N SER A 145 17.95 -1.96 5.78
CA SER A 145 18.26 -2.31 4.39
C SER A 145 17.28 -3.33 3.80
N CYS A 146 16.60 -4.08 4.66
CA CYS A 146 15.58 -5.05 4.29
C CYS A 146 14.49 -5.09 5.37
N LYS A 147 13.22 -4.94 4.98
CA LYS A 147 12.07 -4.89 5.89
C LYS A 147 11.12 -6.05 5.62
N ARG A 148 10.89 -6.87 6.63
CA ARG A 148 9.83 -7.88 6.62
C ARG A 148 8.59 -7.32 7.29
N CYS A 149 7.50 -7.21 6.53
CA CYS A 149 6.26 -6.64 7.03
C CYS A 149 5.17 -7.72 7.11
N ILE A 150 4.34 -7.63 8.14
CA ILE A 150 3.12 -8.43 8.23
C ILE A 150 1.90 -7.54 8.42
N ILE A 151 0.85 -7.81 7.64
CA ILE A 151 -0.45 -7.20 7.81
C ILE A 151 -1.35 -8.18 8.54
N VAL A 152 -1.73 -7.81 9.76
CA VAL A 152 -2.63 -8.62 10.59
C VAL A 152 -4.05 -8.13 10.34
N GLY A 153 -4.82 -8.91 9.60
CA GLY A 153 -6.24 -8.69 9.37
C GLY A 153 -7.07 -9.04 10.61
N ASN A 154 -8.39 -8.89 10.47
CA ASN A 154 -9.32 -9.08 11.57
C ASN A 154 -10.06 -10.44 11.51
N GLY A 155 -9.80 -11.24 10.47
CA GLY A 155 -10.57 -12.44 10.16
C GLY A 155 -10.67 -13.46 11.30
N GLY A 156 -11.85 -14.05 11.47
CA GLY A 156 -12.13 -15.08 12.46
C GLY A 156 -11.23 -16.31 12.36
N ILE A 157 -10.61 -16.52 11.20
CA ILE A 157 -9.63 -17.59 10.95
C ILE A 157 -8.40 -17.51 11.87
N LEU A 158 -8.09 -16.32 12.46
CA LEU A 158 -6.99 -16.17 13.43
C LEU A 158 -7.25 -16.87 14.74
N PHE A 159 -8.49 -17.05 15.10
CA PHE A 159 -8.86 -17.63 16.40
C PHE A 159 -8.27 -19.04 16.56
N ASN A 160 -7.57 -19.28 17.68
CA ASN A 160 -6.89 -20.53 18.03
C ASN A 160 -5.79 -20.99 17.05
N LYS A 161 -5.20 -20.07 16.27
CA LYS A 161 -4.09 -20.41 15.36
C LYS A 161 -2.72 -20.38 16.03
N SER A 162 -2.60 -19.79 17.22
CA SER A 162 -1.33 -19.67 17.97
C SER A 162 -0.19 -19.06 17.13
N LEU A 163 -0.50 -18.06 16.31
CA LEU A 163 0.46 -17.38 15.41
C LEU A 163 1.17 -16.20 16.07
N GLY A 164 0.85 -15.87 17.32
CA GLY A 164 1.31 -14.64 17.96
C GLY A 164 2.82 -14.45 17.92
N SER A 165 3.59 -15.45 18.36
CA SER A 165 5.06 -15.38 18.34
C SER A 165 5.62 -15.21 16.94
N LYS A 166 5.03 -15.89 15.93
CA LYS A 166 5.46 -15.77 14.55
C LYS A 166 5.17 -14.38 13.96
N ILE A 167 4.06 -13.77 14.35
CA ILE A 167 3.71 -12.39 13.95
C ILE A 167 4.72 -11.40 14.55
N ASP A 168 5.12 -11.62 15.80
CA ASP A 168 6.03 -10.72 16.50
C ASP A 168 7.49 -10.76 15.98
N GLU A 169 7.85 -11.75 15.15
CA GLU A 169 9.17 -11.85 14.48
C GLU A 169 9.34 -10.86 13.31
N TYR A 170 8.27 -10.28 12.80
CA TYR A 170 8.35 -9.32 11.69
C TYR A 170 8.87 -7.96 12.15
N ASP A 171 9.59 -7.26 11.26
CA ASP A 171 10.15 -5.94 11.55
C ASP A 171 9.02 -4.92 11.72
N VAL A 172 8.04 -4.96 10.81
CA VAL A 172 6.88 -4.08 10.79
C VAL A 172 5.59 -4.90 10.92
N VAL A 173 4.86 -4.70 12.02
CA VAL A 173 3.56 -5.32 12.28
C VAL A 173 2.46 -4.28 12.14
N VAL A 174 1.61 -4.46 11.14
CA VAL A 174 0.50 -3.55 10.81
C VAL A 174 -0.81 -4.14 11.30
N ARG A 175 -1.58 -3.39 12.07
CA ARG A 175 -2.94 -3.78 12.51
C ARG A 175 -3.98 -2.80 11.98
N LEU A 176 -5.22 -3.27 11.93
CA LEU A 176 -6.31 -2.55 11.27
C LEU A 176 -7.44 -2.24 12.24
N ASN A 177 -7.94 -1.00 12.16
CA ASN A 177 -9.11 -0.54 12.90
C ASN A 177 -9.02 -0.81 14.42
N GLU A 178 -10.14 -1.17 15.03
CA GLU A 178 -10.26 -1.42 16.47
C GLU A 178 -9.93 -2.86 16.91
N ALA A 179 -9.37 -3.68 16.02
CA ALA A 179 -9.04 -5.08 16.33
C ALA A 179 -8.14 -5.19 17.57
N PRO A 180 -8.59 -5.85 18.64
CA PRO A 180 -7.88 -5.89 19.91
C PRO A 180 -6.67 -6.82 19.87
N VAL A 181 -5.63 -6.45 20.60
CA VAL A 181 -4.49 -7.32 20.90
C VAL A 181 -4.68 -7.99 22.25
N LYS A 182 -5.05 -7.20 23.25
CA LYS A 182 -5.24 -7.66 24.62
C LYS A 182 -6.30 -8.77 24.71
N GLY A 183 -5.88 -9.91 25.23
CA GLY A 183 -6.71 -11.11 25.36
C GLY A 183 -6.64 -12.05 24.15
N TYR A 184 -5.88 -11.69 23.10
CA TYR A 184 -5.71 -12.49 21.88
C TYR A 184 -4.23 -12.67 21.50
N GLU A 185 -3.32 -12.34 22.40
CA GLU A 185 -1.86 -12.29 22.16
C GLU A 185 -1.32 -13.60 21.60
N LYS A 186 -1.84 -14.73 22.08
CA LYS A 186 -1.44 -16.06 21.61
C LYS A 186 -1.66 -16.21 20.09
N ASP A 187 -2.76 -15.66 19.57
CA ASP A 187 -3.15 -15.82 18.17
C ASP A 187 -2.66 -14.69 17.28
N VAL A 188 -2.59 -13.47 17.81
CA VAL A 188 -2.31 -12.27 16.99
C VAL A 188 -1.01 -11.54 17.35
N GLY A 189 -0.24 -12.03 18.35
CA GLY A 189 0.98 -11.40 18.83
C GLY A 189 0.74 -10.16 19.69
N THR A 190 1.83 -9.59 20.15
CA THR A 190 1.84 -8.41 21.03
C THR A 190 2.38 -7.16 20.37
N LYS A 191 3.27 -7.33 19.37
CA LYS A 191 3.93 -6.24 18.66
C LYS A 191 2.94 -5.50 17.77
N THR A 192 3.00 -4.17 17.80
CA THR A 192 2.31 -3.30 16.86
C THR A 192 3.24 -2.16 16.49
N THR A 193 3.65 -2.09 15.23
CA THR A 193 4.44 -0.97 14.71
C THR A 193 3.52 0.19 14.35
N MET A 194 2.41 -0.12 13.67
CA MET A 194 1.42 0.86 13.30
C MET A 194 0.02 0.26 13.30
N ARG A 195 -0.95 1.12 13.55
CA ARG A 195 -2.37 0.82 13.40
C ARG A 195 -2.98 1.74 12.36
N ILE A 196 -3.47 1.16 11.26
CA ILE A 196 -4.14 1.92 10.20
C ILE A 196 -5.64 1.91 10.46
N THR A 197 -6.22 3.11 10.45
CA THR A 197 -7.65 3.27 10.73
C THR A 197 -8.23 4.54 10.09
N TYR A 198 -9.52 4.70 10.18
CA TYR A 198 -10.30 5.88 9.82
C TYR A 198 -11.22 6.24 11.01
N PRO A 199 -11.94 7.36 11.02
CA PRO A 199 -12.65 7.81 12.23
C PRO A 199 -13.59 6.77 12.85
N GLU A 200 -14.40 6.12 12.01
CA GLU A 200 -15.36 5.11 12.48
C GLU A 200 -14.71 3.76 12.81
N GLY A 201 -13.50 3.51 12.29
CA GLY A 201 -12.72 2.30 12.61
C GLY A 201 -11.83 2.42 13.84
N ALA A 202 -11.64 3.63 14.36
CA ALA A 202 -10.70 3.88 15.45
C ALA A 202 -11.18 3.29 16.79
N ILE A 203 -10.22 2.83 17.60
CA ILE A 203 -10.48 2.35 18.96
C ILE A 203 -11.14 3.46 19.78
N GLN A 204 -12.32 3.17 20.36
CA GLN A 204 -13.10 4.14 21.11
C GLN A 204 -12.55 4.38 22.54
N LYS A 205 -11.95 3.35 23.16
CA LYS A 205 -11.43 3.39 24.51
C LYS A 205 -9.92 3.60 24.50
N PRO A 206 -9.40 4.75 25.00
CA PRO A 206 -7.97 5.08 24.97
C PRO A 206 -7.05 4.03 25.62
N ASP A 207 -7.52 3.34 26.65
CA ASP A 207 -6.79 2.30 27.37
C ASP A 207 -6.57 0.99 26.60
N LEU A 208 -7.25 0.84 25.47
CA LEU A 208 -7.07 -0.31 24.57
C LEU A 208 -6.01 -0.10 23.50
N TYR A 209 -5.47 1.11 23.38
CA TYR A 209 -4.36 1.36 22.45
C TYR A 209 -3.05 0.75 22.98
N GLU A 210 -2.23 0.27 22.05
CA GLU A 210 -0.87 -0.18 22.34
C GLU A 210 -0.03 1.01 22.87
N LYS A 211 0.94 0.75 23.72
CA LYS A 211 1.75 1.81 24.37
C LYS A 211 2.61 2.60 23.39
N SER A 212 3.13 1.93 22.36
CA SER A 212 4.08 2.52 21.41
C SER A 212 3.78 2.01 19.99
N SER A 213 2.88 2.66 19.28
CA SER A 213 2.62 2.37 17.87
C SER A 213 2.27 3.65 17.13
N LEU A 214 2.57 3.73 15.85
CA LEU A 214 2.11 4.83 15.02
C LEU A 214 0.60 4.74 14.82
N PHE A 215 -0.07 5.86 14.96
CA PHE A 215 -1.46 6.02 14.53
C PHE A 215 -1.48 6.45 13.08
N VAL A 216 -1.86 5.56 12.17
CA VAL A 216 -1.89 5.82 10.74
C VAL A 216 -3.33 6.03 10.30
N PHE A 217 -3.58 7.21 9.80
CA PHE A 217 -4.90 7.64 9.39
C PHE A 217 -5.10 7.48 7.88
N SER A 218 -6.21 6.85 7.49
CA SER A 218 -6.66 6.72 6.11
C SER A 218 -7.95 7.52 5.91
N ALA A 219 -7.94 8.52 5.03
CA ALA A 219 -9.12 9.33 4.74
C ALA A 219 -10.01 8.67 3.69
N PHE A 220 -11.31 8.59 3.95
CA PHE A 220 -12.31 8.13 2.99
C PHE A 220 -13.25 9.24 2.52
N LYS A 221 -13.39 10.30 3.31
CA LYS A 221 -14.25 11.46 3.02
C LYS A 221 -13.70 12.74 3.67
N PRO A 222 -14.07 13.93 3.19
CA PRO A 222 -13.55 15.19 3.73
C PRO A 222 -13.72 15.39 5.25
N PRO A 223 -14.85 15.00 5.88
CA PRO A 223 -15.00 15.10 7.34
C PRO A 223 -13.93 14.34 8.14
N ASP A 224 -13.35 13.28 7.57
CA ASP A 224 -12.34 12.46 8.23
C ASP A 224 -11.08 13.28 8.56
N LEU A 225 -10.65 14.14 7.63
CA LEU A 225 -9.49 15.01 7.86
C LEU A 225 -9.78 16.10 8.91
N LYS A 226 -11.01 16.59 8.99
CA LYS A 226 -11.42 17.50 10.05
C LYS A 226 -11.34 16.82 11.42
N TRP A 227 -11.81 15.57 11.51
CA TRP A 227 -11.69 14.77 12.72
C TRP A 227 -10.22 14.56 13.09
N LEU A 228 -9.35 14.18 12.13
CA LEU A 228 -7.92 13.99 12.38
C LEU A 228 -7.26 15.28 12.91
N LYS A 229 -7.61 16.44 12.34
CA LYS A 229 -7.13 17.73 12.85
C LYS A 229 -7.47 17.91 14.33
N HIS A 230 -8.73 17.68 14.72
CA HIS A 230 -9.13 17.76 16.13
C HIS A 230 -8.34 16.80 17.02
N ILE A 231 -8.05 15.59 16.56
CA ILE A 231 -7.23 14.61 17.30
C ILE A 231 -5.80 15.10 17.47
N VAL A 232 -5.16 15.56 16.39
CA VAL A 232 -3.76 16.02 16.39
C VAL A 232 -3.56 17.25 17.28
N PHE A 233 -4.48 18.22 17.20
CA PHE A 233 -4.43 19.46 18.00
C PHE A 233 -5.05 19.31 19.39
N LYS A 234 -5.52 18.10 19.74
CA LYS A 234 -6.20 17.80 21.03
C LYS A 234 -7.41 18.71 21.28
N GLU A 235 -8.08 19.11 20.19
CA GLU A 235 -9.29 19.89 20.24
C GLU A 235 -10.50 19.00 20.54
N LYS A 236 -11.55 19.58 21.13
CA LYS A 236 -12.78 18.83 21.41
C LYS A 236 -13.47 18.42 20.10
N VAL A 237 -13.57 17.12 19.83
CA VAL A 237 -14.37 16.60 18.74
C VAL A 237 -15.84 16.88 19.01
N ARG A 238 -16.44 17.77 18.19
CA ARG A 238 -17.85 18.16 18.29
C ARG A 238 -18.62 17.58 17.09
N GLY A 239 -19.76 17.00 17.39
CA GLY A 239 -20.68 16.50 16.37
C GLY A 239 -20.31 15.11 15.83
N THR A 240 -21.33 14.48 15.21
CA THR A 240 -21.22 13.20 14.51
C THR A 240 -21.50 13.37 13.02
N ASP A 241 -21.55 14.63 12.55
CA ASP A 241 -21.98 14.95 11.19
C ASP A 241 -21.02 14.37 10.15
N GLY A 242 -21.55 13.55 9.27
CA GLY A 242 -20.80 12.87 8.22
C GLY A 242 -20.19 11.52 8.63
N PHE A 243 -20.48 11.01 9.85
CA PHE A 243 -20.07 9.69 10.31
C PHE A 243 -21.26 8.76 10.47
N TRP A 244 -21.11 7.51 10.04
CA TRP A 244 -22.19 6.52 10.08
C TRP A 244 -22.30 5.81 11.46
N LYS A 245 -21.29 5.95 12.32
CA LYS A 245 -21.33 5.58 13.76
C LYS A 245 -20.55 6.60 14.60
N SER A 246 -20.60 6.47 15.91
CA SER A 246 -19.79 7.27 16.82
C SER A 246 -18.29 7.11 16.54
N VAL A 247 -17.54 8.21 16.61
CA VAL A 247 -16.10 8.26 16.41
C VAL A 247 -15.36 8.49 17.71
N ALA A 248 -14.11 8.04 17.80
CA ALA A 248 -13.26 8.29 18.96
C ALA A 248 -13.09 9.81 19.17
N ARG A 249 -13.23 10.25 20.42
CA ARG A 249 -13.02 11.65 20.82
C ARG A 249 -11.59 11.97 21.19
N VAL A 250 -10.83 10.93 21.55
CA VAL A 250 -9.44 11.02 21.98
C VAL A 250 -8.69 9.82 21.41
N VAL A 251 -7.54 10.11 20.84
CA VAL A 251 -6.52 9.10 20.48
C VAL A 251 -5.30 9.40 21.37
N PRO A 252 -4.83 8.43 22.17
CA PRO A 252 -3.74 8.66 23.13
C PRO A 252 -2.37 8.60 22.43
N ARG A 253 -2.18 9.49 21.47
CA ARG A 253 -0.94 9.67 20.70
C ARG A 253 -0.54 11.13 20.68
N ASN A 254 0.76 11.37 20.67
CA ASN A 254 1.30 12.69 20.37
C ASN A 254 1.24 12.94 18.85
N ALA A 255 1.25 14.21 18.44
CA ALA A 255 1.23 14.56 17.02
C ALA A 255 2.36 13.85 16.24
N ALA A 256 3.56 13.77 16.82
CA ALA A 256 4.72 13.09 16.23
C ALA A 256 4.53 11.59 15.96
N GLU A 257 3.53 10.94 16.58
CA GLU A 257 3.19 9.52 16.40
C GLU A 257 2.05 9.32 15.38
N VAL A 258 1.52 10.40 14.81
CA VAL A 258 0.42 10.37 13.82
C VAL A 258 0.98 10.45 12.41
N ARG A 259 0.41 9.66 11.50
CA ARG A 259 0.74 9.66 10.07
C ARG A 259 -0.54 9.73 9.24
N ILE A 260 -0.45 10.28 8.04
CA ILE A 260 -1.51 10.22 7.03
C ILE A 260 -1.06 9.21 5.97
N LEU A 261 -1.82 8.13 5.81
CA LEU A 261 -1.58 7.13 4.77
C LEU A 261 -1.71 7.79 3.40
N ASN A 262 -0.78 7.50 2.50
CA ASN A 262 -0.83 8.00 1.14
C ASN A 262 -2.04 7.41 0.39
N PRO A 263 -3.03 8.22 -0.04
CA PRO A 263 -4.21 7.74 -0.75
C PRO A 263 -3.91 7.11 -2.11
N TYR A 264 -2.68 7.25 -2.61
CA TYR A 264 -2.21 6.55 -3.80
C TYR A 264 -2.43 5.04 -3.70
N PHE A 265 -2.26 4.45 -2.52
CA PHE A 265 -2.47 3.00 -2.34
C PHE A 265 -3.93 2.58 -2.47
N ILE A 266 -4.87 3.47 -2.15
CA ILE A 266 -6.30 3.22 -2.39
C ILE A 266 -6.59 3.23 -3.89
N GLN A 267 -6.05 4.22 -4.63
CA GLN A 267 -6.18 4.28 -6.09
C GLN A 267 -5.59 3.06 -6.77
N GLU A 268 -4.38 2.70 -6.39
CA GLU A 268 -3.65 1.63 -7.06
C GLU A 268 -4.30 0.28 -6.81
N ALA A 269 -4.66 -0.02 -5.55
CA ALA A 269 -5.44 -1.21 -5.21
C ALA A 269 -6.73 -1.27 -6.02
N ALA A 270 -7.53 -0.19 -5.98
CA ALA A 270 -8.82 -0.15 -6.65
C ALA A 270 -8.71 -0.28 -8.17
N PHE A 271 -7.87 0.57 -8.79
CA PHE A 271 -7.94 0.81 -10.23
C PHE A 271 -6.91 0.04 -11.05
N GLN A 272 -5.76 -0.30 -10.45
CA GLN A 272 -4.69 -1.01 -11.16
C GLN A 272 -4.70 -2.51 -10.88
N PHE A 273 -4.91 -2.92 -9.62
CA PHE A 273 -4.79 -4.31 -9.24
C PHE A 273 -6.11 -5.06 -9.27
N ILE A 274 -7.14 -4.51 -8.64
CA ILE A 274 -8.45 -5.17 -8.53
C ILE A 274 -9.34 -4.89 -9.75
N GLY A 275 -9.15 -3.72 -10.40
CA GLY A 275 -9.97 -3.31 -11.55
C GLY A 275 -11.39 -2.88 -11.14
N LEU A 276 -11.52 -2.14 -10.04
CA LEU A 276 -12.79 -1.57 -9.58
C LEU A 276 -13.21 -0.37 -10.43
N PRO A 277 -14.52 -0.04 -10.45
CA PRO A 277 -15.03 1.11 -11.19
C PRO A 277 -14.43 2.44 -10.70
N ARG A 278 -13.99 3.29 -11.63
CA ARG A 278 -13.35 4.57 -11.26
C ARG A 278 -14.33 5.62 -10.77
N ASN A 279 -15.58 5.58 -11.21
CA ASN A 279 -16.66 6.51 -10.83
C ASN A 279 -16.19 8.00 -10.75
N ASN A 280 -15.43 8.46 -11.74
CA ASN A 280 -14.79 9.78 -11.79
C ASN A 280 -14.00 10.16 -10.51
N GLY A 281 -13.50 9.17 -9.77
CA GLY A 281 -12.78 9.38 -8.53
C GLY A 281 -13.65 9.64 -7.30
N HIS A 282 -14.95 9.39 -7.41
CA HIS A 282 -15.88 9.48 -6.28
C HIS A 282 -16.14 8.12 -5.67
N MET A 283 -16.37 8.12 -4.37
CA MET A 283 -16.84 6.95 -3.64
C MET A 283 -18.19 6.49 -4.22
N GLY A 284 -18.32 5.20 -4.50
CA GLY A 284 -19.53 4.59 -5.02
C GLY A 284 -19.62 3.11 -4.64
N ARG A 285 -20.65 2.45 -5.11
CA ARG A 285 -20.91 1.05 -4.82
C ARG A 285 -19.77 0.15 -5.32
N GLY A 286 -19.15 -0.61 -4.42
CA GLY A 286 -18.16 -1.64 -4.74
C GLY A 286 -16.88 -1.12 -5.38
N ASN A 287 -16.51 0.16 -5.17
CA ASN A 287 -15.31 0.74 -5.76
C ASN A 287 -14.21 1.11 -4.77
N ILE A 288 -14.43 0.89 -3.49
CA ILE A 288 -13.41 1.12 -2.46
C ILE A 288 -12.86 -0.21 -2.01
N PRO A 289 -11.53 -0.42 -2.06
CA PRO A 289 -10.89 -1.59 -1.47
C PRO A 289 -11.08 -1.60 0.05
N THR A 290 -11.11 -2.80 0.65
CA THR A 290 -11.02 -2.92 2.11
C THR A 290 -9.72 -2.33 2.61
N LEU A 291 -9.72 -1.81 3.83
CA LEU A 291 -8.51 -1.25 4.45
C LEU A 291 -7.37 -2.29 4.52
N GLY A 292 -7.71 -3.57 4.64
CA GLY A 292 -6.75 -4.67 4.58
C GLY A 292 -6.01 -4.73 3.26
N THR A 293 -6.73 -4.68 2.16
CA THR A 293 -6.13 -4.69 0.81
C THR A 293 -5.30 -3.43 0.54
N VAL A 294 -5.74 -2.27 1.05
CA VAL A 294 -4.97 -1.03 0.97
C VAL A 294 -3.66 -1.15 1.75
N ALA A 295 -3.68 -1.72 2.96
CA ALA A 295 -2.48 -1.93 3.77
C ALA A 295 -1.51 -2.92 3.11
N ILE A 296 -2.01 -3.98 2.48
CA ILE A 296 -1.18 -4.90 1.69
C ILE A 296 -0.53 -4.14 0.52
N THR A 297 -1.29 -3.34 -0.22
CA THR A 297 -0.75 -2.54 -1.33
C THR A 297 0.35 -1.58 -0.86
N MET A 298 0.15 -0.90 0.26
CA MET A 298 1.17 -0.07 0.89
C MET A 298 2.44 -0.89 1.21
N ALA A 299 2.28 -2.07 1.80
CA ALA A 299 3.42 -2.93 2.15
C ALA A 299 4.19 -3.41 0.92
N LEU A 300 3.52 -3.74 -0.17
CA LEU A 300 4.16 -4.12 -1.44
C LEU A 300 5.05 -3.03 -2.02
N HIS A 301 4.77 -1.76 -1.74
CA HIS A 301 5.60 -0.62 -2.14
C HIS A 301 6.75 -0.29 -1.19
N ASN A 302 6.67 -0.71 0.07
CA ASN A 302 7.55 -0.18 1.12
C ASN A 302 8.30 -1.26 1.91
N CYS A 303 7.99 -2.54 1.67
CA CYS A 303 8.59 -3.68 2.34
C CYS A 303 9.23 -4.63 1.33
N ASP A 304 10.28 -5.29 1.75
CA ASP A 304 11.00 -6.25 0.91
C ASP A 304 10.34 -7.62 0.89
N GLU A 305 9.82 -8.05 2.03
CA GLU A 305 8.98 -9.24 2.14
C GLU A 305 7.66 -8.88 2.82
N VAL A 306 6.56 -9.42 2.31
CA VAL A 306 5.21 -9.15 2.82
C VAL A 306 4.52 -10.46 3.19
N ALA A 307 4.05 -10.53 4.42
CA ALA A 307 3.17 -11.59 4.90
C ALA A 307 1.82 -11.04 5.34
N VAL A 308 0.83 -11.91 5.40
CA VAL A 308 -0.50 -11.60 5.88
C VAL A 308 -0.99 -12.69 6.82
N ALA A 309 -1.84 -12.32 7.77
CA ALA A 309 -2.55 -13.26 8.65
C ALA A 309 -3.95 -12.74 8.91
N GLY A 310 -4.94 -13.62 8.94
CA GLY A 310 -6.34 -13.22 9.21
C GLY A 310 -7.06 -12.60 8.03
N PHE A 311 -6.69 -13.01 6.82
CA PHE A 311 -7.36 -12.66 5.57
C PHE A 311 -8.11 -13.86 4.98
N GLY A 312 -8.93 -13.59 3.99
CA GLY A 312 -9.73 -14.60 3.30
C GLY A 312 -11.12 -14.74 3.91
N TYR A 313 -12.10 -14.12 3.26
CA TYR A 313 -13.50 -14.31 3.60
C TYR A 313 -14.00 -15.64 3.01
N ASP A 314 -14.44 -16.55 3.88
CA ASP A 314 -15.07 -17.80 3.45
C ASP A 314 -16.58 -17.59 3.25
N LEU A 315 -16.94 -17.18 2.04
CA LEU A 315 -18.33 -16.95 1.67
C LEU A 315 -19.16 -18.24 1.61
N ASN A 316 -18.52 -19.42 1.61
CA ASN A 316 -19.19 -20.72 1.65
C ASN A 316 -19.56 -21.13 3.07
N ASN A 317 -18.98 -20.48 4.08
CA ASN A 317 -19.30 -20.69 5.50
C ASN A 317 -19.88 -19.41 6.14
N PRO A 318 -21.13 -19.03 5.81
CA PRO A 318 -21.71 -17.76 6.22
C PRO A 318 -21.94 -17.64 7.73
N HIS A 319 -21.90 -18.75 8.47
CA HIS A 319 -22.11 -18.80 9.92
C HIS A 319 -20.82 -18.69 10.73
N SER A 320 -19.65 -18.79 10.10
CA SER A 320 -18.36 -18.61 10.78
C SER A 320 -18.21 -17.17 11.30
N PRO A 321 -17.40 -16.95 12.35
CA PRO A 321 -17.10 -15.59 12.81
C PRO A 321 -16.45 -14.76 11.72
N LEU A 322 -16.91 -13.53 11.53
CA LEU A 322 -16.28 -12.58 10.60
C LEU A 322 -14.93 -12.13 11.15
N HIS A 323 -14.88 -11.77 12.43
CA HIS A 323 -13.67 -11.33 13.11
C HIS A 323 -13.34 -12.22 14.31
N TYR A 324 -12.07 -12.30 14.69
CA TYR A 324 -11.61 -13.16 15.77
C TYR A 324 -12.08 -12.74 17.18
N TYR A 325 -12.57 -11.52 17.32
CA TYR A 325 -12.91 -10.90 18.59
C TYR A 325 -14.41 -10.61 18.79
N GLU A 326 -15.24 -10.91 17.82
CA GLU A 326 -16.67 -10.59 17.91
C GLU A 326 -17.56 -11.74 17.40
N LYS A 327 -18.85 -11.64 17.70
CA LYS A 327 -19.86 -12.65 17.31
C LYS A 327 -20.48 -12.40 15.94
N LEU A 328 -20.07 -11.32 15.24
CA LEU A 328 -20.57 -11.03 13.91
C LEU A 328 -20.23 -12.16 12.95
N LYS A 329 -21.18 -12.58 12.14
CA LYS A 329 -21.04 -13.71 11.22
C LYS A 329 -20.52 -13.26 9.85
N MET A 330 -19.87 -14.17 9.14
CA MET A 330 -19.34 -13.98 7.79
C MET A 330 -20.40 -13.49 6.79
N SER A 331 -21.66 -13.87 6.98
CA SER A 331 -22.77 -13.41 6.14
C SER A 331 -22.89 -11.87 6.07
N ALA A 332 -22.48 -11.15 7.11
CA ALA A 332 -22.56 -9.69 7.15
C ALA A 332 -21.68 -9.01 6.07
N ILE A 333 -20.58 -9.65 5.62
CA ILE A 333 -19.69 -9.07 4.60
C ILE A 333 -20.28 -9.15 3.18
N LYS A 334 -21.21 -10.07 2.93
CA LYS A 334 -21.85 -10.20 1.61
C LYS A 334 -22.67 -8.96 1.23
N ASP A 335 -23.16 -8.23 2.22
CA ASP A 335 -24.01 -7.06 2.06
C ASP A 335 -23.22 -5.75 2.00
N SER A 336 -21.89 -5.82 1.86
CA SER A 336 -21.07 -4.63 1.78
C SER A 336 -21.41 -3.83 0.51
N TRP A 337 -21.95 -2.63 0.72
CA TRP A 337 -22.19 -1.70 -0.38
C TRP A 337 -20.88 -1.11 -0.93
N THR A 338 -19.89 -0.93 -0.07
CA THR A 338 -18.64 -0.22 -0.36
C THR A 338 -17.60 -1.08 -1.07
N HIS A 339 -17.50 -2.36 -0.69
CA HIS A 339 -16.42 -3.25 -1.09
C HIS A 339 -16.88 -4.35 -2.05
N ASN A 340 -16.05 -4.68 -3.02
CA ASN A 340 -16.24 -5.86 -3.88
C ASN A 340 -15.37 -7.01 -3.37
N ILE A 341 -15.88 -7.74 -2.39
CA ILE A 341 -15.14 -8.78 -1.67
C ILE A 341 -14.65 -9.90 -2.61
N SER A 342 -15.46 -10.30 -3.60
CA SER A 342 -15.08 -11.35 -4.54
C SER A 342 -13.86 -10.95 -5.37
N LYS A 343 -13.86 -9.75 -5.94
CA LYS A 343 -12.71 -9.25 -6.71
C LYS A 343 -11.46 -9.03 -5.86
N GLU A 344 -11.62 -8.59 -4.62
CA GLU A 344 -10.50 -8.48 -3.68
C GLU A 344 -9.91 -9.85 -3.36
N LYS A 345 -10.76 -10.85 -3.14
CA LYS A 345 -10.33 -12.24 -2.91
C LYS A 345 -9.55 -12.79 -4.11
N GLU A 346 -10.02 -12.59 -5.34
CA GLU A 346 -9.31 -12.97 -6.56
C GLU A 346 -7.93 -12.30 -6.66
N PHE A 347 -7.85 -11.03 -6.31
CA PHE A 347 -6.57 -10.31 -6.28
C PHE A 347 -5.61 -10.91 -5.25
N LEU A 348 -6.06 -11.12 -4.02
CA LEU A 348 -5.23 -11.70 -2.97
C LEU A 348 -4.78 -13.14 -3.32
N GLN A 349 -5.64 -13.96 -3.91
CA GLN A 349 -5.29 -15.29 -4.40
C GLN A 349 -4.19 -15.26 -5.46
N LYS A 350 -4.23 -14.29 -6.37
CA LYS A 350 -3.15 -14.08 -7.36
C LYS A 350 -1.82 -13.75 -6.69
N LEU A 351 -1.83 -12.90 -5.65
CA LEU A 351 -0.61 -12.55 -4.91
C LEU A 351 -0.01 -13.77 -4.19
N VAL A 352 -0.84 -14.59 -3.55
CA VAL A 352 -0.40 -15.82 -2.86
C VAL A 352 0.13 -16.83 -3.86
N ALA A 353 -0.61 -17.11 -4.93
CA ALA A 353 -0.22 -18.08 -5.96
C ALA A 353 1.09 -17.72 -6.66
N ALA A 354 1.34 -16.42 -6.87
CA ALA A 354 2.59 -15.93 -7.45
C ALA A 354 3.72 -15.84 -6.41
N GLY A 355 3.46 -16.11 -5.14
CA GLY A 355 4.43 -16.00 -4.05
C GLY A 355 4.87 -14.55 -3.79
N VAL A 356 4.02 -13.57 -4.08
CA VAL A 356 4.25 -12.14 -3.78
C VAL A 356 4.07 -11.89 -2.29
N ILE A 357 3.05 -12.49 -1.70
CA ILE A 357 2.77 -12.45 -0.27
C ILE A 357 2.70 -13.87 0.31
N GLN A 358 3.05 -14.00 1.58
CA GLN A 358 2.88 -15.23 2.35
C GLN A 358 1.64 -15.13 3.23
N ASP A 359 0.65 -16.01 3.04
CA ASP A 359 -0.49 -16.12 3.95
C ASP A 359 -0.20 -17.12 5.07
N LEU A 360 -0.09 -16.64 6.32
CA LEU A 360 0.19 -17.49 7.47
C LEU A 360 -1.03 -18.25 7.97
N THR A 361 -2.23 -17.85 7.58
CA THR A 361 -3.50 -18.46 7.98
C THR A 361 -4.07 -19.44 6.98
N ASN A 362 -3.57 -19.43 5.73
CA ASN A 362 -4.10 -20.18 4.60
C ASN A 362 -5.61 -19.94 4.40
N GLY A 363 -6.05 -18.68 4.52
CA GLY A 363 -7.45 -18.27 4.40
C GLY A 363 -7.81 -17.64 3.06
N ILE A 364 -6.80 -17.21 2.28
CA ILE A 364 -6.97 -16.54 0.99
C ILE A 364 -7.30 -17.51 -0.14
#